data_4bf54425df96f954465b4df7fcb10e23
#
_entry.id   4bf54425df96f954465b4df7fcb10e23
#
_cell.length_a   1.000
_cell.length_b   1.000
_cell.length_c   1.000
_cell.angle_alpha   90.00
_cell.angle_beta   90.00
_cell.angle_gamma   90.00
#
_symmetry.space_group_name_H-M   'P 1'
#
loop_
_entity.id
_entity.type
_entity.pdbx_description
1 polymer ?
#
loop_
_entity_poly.entity_id
_entity_poly.type
_entity_poly.pdbx_seq_one_letter_code
_entity_poly.pdbx_strand_id
1 'polypeptide(L)'
;SYWRDPDSDVPQYRIVWHDGQMWHSRQVSGRTTPFSLKGGGTKMIPMARPRIVVDGGEIFYVFRDEERGSKVSLAHATDVANSKWSISDLTDFTVGAWEPSHDTELWKSRKRLHLFVQHAKQGDGERVVEFAPQPVYVLDVIR
;
A
#
# COMPACT_ATOMS: atom_id res chain seq x y z
N SER A 1 -6.06 3.13 4.13
CA SER A 1 -5.39 4.40 4.39
C SER A 1 -4.24 4.22 5.38
N TYR A 2 -3.55 5.31 5.70
CA TYR A 2 -2.59 5.37 6.79
C TYR A 2 -2.78 6.66 7.59
N TRP A 3 -2.57 6.57 8.90
CA TRP A 3 -2.54 7.71 9.82
C TRP A 3 -1.76 7.32 11.09
N ARG A 4 -1.44 8.31 11.90
CA ARG A 4 -0.82 8.11 13.22
C ARG A 4 -1.86 8.30 14.34
N ASP A 5 -1.65 7.64 15.45
CA ASP A 5 -2.40 7.90 16.68
C ASP A 5 -1.98 9.25 17.29
N PRO A 6 -2.82 9.88 18.11
CA PRO A 6 -2.50 11.17 18.75
C PRO A 6 -1.18 11.18 19.51
N ASP A 7 -0.84 10.08 20.17
CA ASP A 7 0.33 9.92 21.01
C ASP A 7 1.54 9.31 20.29
N SER A 8 1.50 9.25 18.96
CA SER A 8 2.57 8.68 18.14
C SER A 8 2.89 9.58 16.95
N ASP A 9 4.17 9.70 16.60
CA ASP A 9 4.63 10.34 15.37
C ASP A 9 4.89 9.33 14.23
N VAL A 10 4.65 8.04 14.49
CA VAL A 10 4.81 6.95 13.53
C VAL A 10 3.48 6.65 12.84
N PRO A 11 3.31 6.94 11.54
CA PRO A 11 2.11 6.57 10.81
C PRO A 11 2.06 5.06 10.57
N GLN A 12 0.87 4.48 10.70
CA GLN A 12 0.60 3.07 10.46
C GLN A 12 -0.39 2.90 9.31
N TYR A 13 -0.23 1.84 8.52
CA TYR A 13 -1.30 1.39 7.63
C TYR A 13 -2.47 0.85 8.44
N ARG A 14 -3.67 1.29 8.08
CA ARG A 14 -4.90 0.93 8.78
C ARG A 14 -6.03 0.66 7.80
N ILE A 15 -6.92 -0.23 8.22
CA ILE A 15 -8.18 -0.49 7.55
C ILE A 15 -9.33 -0.02 8.46
N VAL A 16 -10.37 0.49 7.83
CA VAL A 16 -11.63 0.85 8.49
C VAL A 16 -12.75 0.08 7.78
N TRP A 17 -13.65 -0.50 8.55
CA TRP A 17 -14.82 -1.19 8.01
C TRP A 17 -16.05 -0.97 8.88
N HIS A 18 -17.21 -1.23 8.32
CA HIS A 18 -18.51 -1.22 9.03
C HIS A 18 -19.07 -2.65 9.03
N ASP A 19 -19.47 -3.16 10.19
CA ASP A 19 -19.99 -4.51 10.36
C ASP A 19 -21.52 -4.64 10.19
N GLY A 20 -22.18 -3.51 9.87
CA GLY A 20 -23.63 -3.39 9.83
C GLY A 20 -24.22 -2.65 11.04
N GLN A 21 -23.46 -2.57 12.13
CA GLN A 21 -23.87 -1.91 13.38
C GLN A 21 -22.96 -0.74 13.73
N MET A 22 -21.63 -0.91 13.61
CA MET A 22 -20.67 0.11 14.01
C MET A 22 -19.43 0.10 13.10
N TRP A 23 -18.67 1.20 13.19
CA TRP A 23 -17.39 1.35 12.53
C TRP A 23 -16.27 0.76 13.38
N HIS A 24 -15.38 0.06 12.72
CA HIS A 24 -14.18 -0.52 13.31
C HIS A 24 -12.94 -0.01 12.60
N SER A 25 -11.81 -0.02 13.28
CA SER A 25 -10.50 0.19 12.66
C SER A 25 -9.49 -0.80 13.17
N ARG A 26 -8.52 -1.15 12.30
CA ARG A 26 -7.45 -2.07 12.66
C ARG A 26 -6.15 -1.64 12.01
N GLN A 27 -5.06 -1.78 12.76
CA GLN A 27 -3.71 -1.60 12.25
C GLN A 27 -3.29 -2.82 11.43
N VAL A 28 -2.68 -2.55 10.27
CA VAL A 28 -2.17 -3.57 9.32
C VAL A 28 -0.65 -3.68 9.39
N SER A 29 0.06 -2.55 9.57
CA SER A 29 1.53 -2.50 9.61
C SER A 29 2.09 -2.43 11.03
N GLY A 30 3.38 -2.68 11.16
CA GLY A 30 4.14 -2.48 12.38
C GLY A 30 5.32 -1.54 12.15
N ARG A 31 5.06 -0.35 11.59
CA ARG A 31 6.09 0.66 11.33
C ARG A 31 6.70 1.19 12.62
N THR A 32 7.95 1.61 12.52
CA THR A 32 8.72 2.16 13.63
C THR A 32 9.29 3.55 13.33
N THR A 33 9.35 3.96 12.06
CA THR A 33 9.95 5.22 11.64
C THR A 33 8.93 6.35 11.61
N PRO A 34 9.17 7.45 12.32
CA PRO A 34 8.33 8.64 12.27
C PRO A 34 8.31 9.27 10.88
N PHE A 35 7.18 9.88 10.56
CA PHE A 35 7.05 10.69 9.35
C PHE A 35 6.05 11.83 9.57
N SER A 36 6.38 13.02 9.04
CA SER A 36 5.51 14.18 9.15
C SER A 36 5.32 14.88 7.81
N LEU A 37 4.05 15.18 7.51
CA LEU A 37 3.66 16.03 6.37
C LEU A 37 3.73 17.54 6.69
N LYS A 38 4.21 17.95 7.86
CA LYS A 38 4.34 19.37 8.21
C LYS A 38 5.30 20.10 7.25
N GLY A 39 4.96 21.34 6.93
CA GLY A 39 5.70 22.20 5.99
C GLY A 39 4.97 22.35 4.65
N GLY A 40 5.46 23.27 3.82
CA GLY A 40 4.92 23.50 2.47
C GLY A 40 5.56 22.62 1.41
N GLY A 41 4.94 22.62 0.22
CA GLY A 41 5.43 21.91 -0.97
C GLY A 41 5.09 20.41 -1.00
N THR A 42 5.45 19.80 -2.10
CA THR A 42 5.31 18.34 -2.28
C THR A 42 6.33 17.60 -1.42
N LYS A 43 5.90 16.58 -0.72
CA LYS A 43 6.75 15.73 0.12
C LYS A 43 7.00 14.38 -0.54
N MET A 44 8.23 13.91 -0.45
CA MET A 44 8.54 12.53 -0.73
C MET A 44 7.98 11.67 0.42
N ILE A 45 6.96 10.86 0.14
CA ILE A 45 6.23 10.11 1.16
C ILE A 45 6.80 8.69 1.25
N PRO A 46 7.23 8.22 2.44
CA PRO A 46 7.80 6.88 2.63
C PRO A 46 6.77 5.75 2.47
N MET A 47 5.51 6.08 2.38
CA MET A 47 4.38 5.14 2.30
C MET A 47 3.52 5.46 1.08
N ALA A 48 3.09 4.43 0.36
CA ALA A 48 2.10 4.60 -0.72
C ALA A 48 0.67 4.66 -0.15
N ARG A 49 -0.24 5.26 -0.90
CA ARG A 49 -1.68 5.08 -0.65
C ARG A 49 -2.05 3.65 -1.00
N PRO A 50 -2.57 2.85 -0.03
CA PRO A 50 -2.81 1.44 -0.28
C PRO A 50 -3.98 1.21 -1.24
N ARG A 51 -3.92 0.11 -1.98
CA ARG A 51 -5.05 -0.40 -2.74
C ARG A 51 -5.64 -1.60 -1.99
N ILE A 52 -6.96 -1.58 -1.80
CA ILE A 52 -7.69 -2.65 -1.14
C ILE A 52 -8.57 -3.35 -2.18
N VAL A 53 -8.51 -4.67 -2.17
CA VAL A 53 -9.34 -5.54 -2.99
C VAL A 53 -9.96 -6.58 -2.07
N VAL A 54 -11.25 -6.85 -2.23
CA VAL A 54 -12.00 -7.76 -1.35
C VAL A 54 -12.72 -8.81 -2.19
N ASP A 55 -12.71 -10.06 -1.72
CA ASP A 55 -13.46 -11.17 -2.30
C ASP A 55 -13.88 -12.17 -1.24
N GLY A 56 -15.20 -12.39 -1.08
CA GLY A 56 -15.75 -13.38 -0.14
C GLY A 56 -15.32 -13.23 1.32
N GLY A 57 -14.92 -12.02 1.75
CA GLY A 57 -14.37 -11.77 3.08
C GLY A 57 -12.84 -11.71 3.13
N GLU A 58 -12.16 -12.29 2.13
CA GLU A 58 -10.71 -12.12 1.99
C GLU A 58 -10.34 -10.69 1.60
N ILE A 59 -9.27 -10.19 2.18
CA ILE A 59 -8.79 -8.83 1.95
C ILE A 59 -7.35 -8.88 1.46
N PHE A 60 -7.13 -8.24 0.32
CA PHE A 60 -5.83 -8.02 -0.30
C PHE A 60 -5.51 -6.53 -0.20
N TYR A 61 -4.55 -6.19 0.66
CA TYR A 61 -4.13 -4.84 0.95
C TYR A 61 -2.75 -4.61 0.36
N VAL A 62 -2.70 -4.02 -0.85
CA VAL A 62 -1.45 -3.78 -1.59
C VAL A 62 -0.89 -2.42 -1.22
N PHE A 63 0.39 -2.36 -0.90
CA PHE A 63 1.06 -1.14 -0.48
C PHE A 63 2.56 -1.15 -0.83
N ARG A 64 3.20 -0.02 -0.63
CA ARG A 64 4.65 0.16 -0.70
C ARG A 64 5.10 0.94 0.53
N ASP A 65 6.17 0.52 1.16
CA ASP A 65 6.71 1.11 2.38
C ASP A 65 8.25 1.11 2.34
N GLU A 66 8.88 2.24 2.67
CA GLU A 66 10.33 2.34 2.74
C GLU A 66 10.95 1.40 3.77
N GLU A 67 10.28 1.17 4.92
CA GLU A 67 10.76 0.19 5.91
C GLU A 67 10.82 -1.25 5.37
N ARG A 68 10.15 -1.50 4.25
CA ARG A 68 10.19 -2.77 3.50
C ARG A 68 11.02 -2.67 2.21
N GLY A 69 11.92 -1.69 2.12
CA GLY A 69 12.76 -1.48 0.94
C GLY A 69 11.98 -0.92 -0.27
N SER A 70 10.86 -0.26 -0.05
CA SER A 70 9.98 0.25 -1.12
C SER A 70 9.60 -0.83 -2.15
N LYS A 71 9.38 -2.06 -1.71
CA LYS A 71 8.89 -3.16 -2.53
C LYS A 71 7.38 -3.13 -2.67
N VAL A 72 6.84 -3.83 -3.65
CA VAL A 72 5.41 -4.14 -3.69
C VAL A 72 5.12 -5.13 -2.58
N SER A 73 4.35 -4.72 -1.59
CA SER A 73 3.97 -5.54 -0.44
C SER A 73 2.47 -5.82 -0.44
N LEU A 74 2.12 -7.01 0.01
CA LEU A 74 0.75 -7.47 0.18
C LEU A 74 0.51 -7.85 1.63
N ALA A 75 -0.46 -7.20 2.29
CA ALA A 75 -1.04 -7.71 3.50
C ALA A 75 -2.35 -8.44 3.16
N HIS A 76 -2.47 -9.67 3.62
CA HIS A 76 -3.61 -10.54 3.36
C HIS A 76 -4.27 -10.96 4.67
N ALA A 77 -5.58 -10.97 4.69
CA ALA A 77 -6.40 -11.53 5.76
C ALA A 77 -7.65 -12.21 5.20
N THR A 78 -8.05 -13.33 5.78
CA THR A 78 -9.27 -14.06 5.40
C THR A 78 -10.54 -13.53 6.07
N ASP A 79 -10.36 -12.71 7.11
CA ASP A 79 -11.42 -12.07 7.88
C ASP A 79 -10.87 -10.78 8.48
N VAL A 80 -11.49 -9.65 8.17
CA VAL A 80 -11.05 -8.33 8.63
C VAL A 80 -11.06 -8.19 10.16
N ALA A 81 -12.01 -8.83 10.82
CA ALA A 81 -12.20 -8.68 12.25
C ALA A 81 -11.31 -9.63 13.08
N ASN A 82 -11.17 -10.88 12.63
CA ASN A 82 -10.62 -11.95 13.45
C ASN A 82 -9.27 -12.51 12.96
N SER A 83 -8.99 -12.43 11.66
CA SER A 83 -7.74 -12.98 11.11
C SER A 83 -6.52 -12.17 11.51
N LYS A 84 -5.39 -12.86 11.65
CA LYS A 84 -4.08 -12.21 11.64
C LYS A 84 -3.73 -11.81 10.20
N TRP A 85 -3.17 -10.64 10.05
CA TRP A 85 -2.61 -10.21 8.77
C TRP A 85 -1.31 -10.94 8.51
N SER A 86 -1.18 -11.56 7.34
CA SER A 86 0.10 -12.01 6.80
C SER A 86 0.63 -10.94 5.85
N ILE A 87 1.90 -10.58 5.95
CA ILE A 87 2.52 -9.58 5.08
C ILE A 87 3.68 -10.24 4.33
N SER A 88 3.64 -10.15 3.00
CA SER A 88 4.68 -10.64 2.11
C SER A 88 5.11 -9.56 1.11
N ASP A 89 6.34 -9.63 0.63
CA ASP A 89 6.82 -8.81 -0.48
C ASP A 89 6.61 -9.56 -1.78
N LEU A 90 5.95 -8.92 -2.75
CA LEU A 90 5.66 -9.48 -4.06
C LEU A 90 6.79 -9.24 -5.06
N THR A 91 7.72 -8.32 -4.75
CA THR A 91 8.92 -8.06 -5.56
C THR A 91 10.17 -8.23 -4.71
N ASP A 92 11.26 -8.62 -5.31
CA ASP A 92 12.61 -8.64 -4.74
C ASP A 92 13.37 -7.33 -5.00
N PHE A 93 12.81 -6.45 -5.80
CA PHE A 93 13.35 -5.14 -6.16
C PHE A 93 12.48 -3.99 -5.63
N THR A 94 13.10 -2.82 -5.49
CA THR A 94 12.41 -1.58 -5.11
C THR A 94 11.59 -1.02 -6.26
N VAL A 95 10.42 -0.47 -5.95
CA VAL A 95 9.57 0.26 -6.91
C VAL A 95 9.58 1.78 -6.65
N GLY A 96 10.48 2.23 -5.75
CA GLY A 96 10.67 3.64 -5.44
C GLY A 96 9.40 4.32 -4.90
N ALA A 97 8.94 5.36 -5.57
CA ALA A 97 7.74 6.13 -5.19
C ALA A 97 6.45 5.63 -5.85
N TRP A 98 6.41 4.38 -6.28
CA TRP A 98 5.23 3.78 -6.92
C TRP A 98 3.98 3.84 -6.03
N GLU A 99 2.85 4.13 -6.67
CA GLU A 99 1.52 4.09 -6.05
C GLU A 99 0.74 2.87 -6.58
N PRO A 100 0.14 2.04 -5.70
CA PRO A 100 -0.57 0.83 -6.09
C PRO A 100 -1.73 1.05 -7.07
N SER A 101 -1.71 0.31 -8.17
CA SER A 101 -2.81 0.24 -9.13
C SER A 101 -3.03 -1.20 -9.59
N HIS A 102 -4.27 -1.55 -9.96
CA HIS A 102 -4.62 -2.89 -10.41
C HIS A 102 -5.64 -2.84 -11.55
N ASP A 103 -5.73 -3.92 -12.30
CA ASP A 103 -6.74 -4.10 -13.33
C ASP A 103 -8.11 -4.38 -12.67
N THR A 104 -8.93 -3.34 -12.59
CA THR A 104 -10.25 -3.41 -11.95
C THR A 104 -11.25 -4.27 -12.74
N GLU A 105 -11.13 -4.30 -14.05
CA GLU A 105 -12.05 -5.08 -14.89
C GLU A 105 -11.72 -6.57 -14.85
N LEU A 106 -10.42 -6.91 -14.84
CA LEU A 106 -9.99 -8.30 -14.67
C LEU A 106 -10.37 -8.82 -13.27
N TRP A 107 -10.22 -7.99 -12.25
CA TRP A 107 -10.66 -8.34 -10.91
C TRP A 107 -12.17 -8.59 -10.83
N LYS A 108 -12.99 -7.71 -11.40
CA LYS A 108 -14.45 -7.85 -11.40
C LYS A 108 -14.88 -9.12 -12.14
N SER A 109 -14.32 -9.36 -13.33
CA SER A 109 -14.76 -10.42 -14.23
C SER A 109 -14.20 -11.80 -13.89
N ARG A 110 -12.97 -11.88 -13.38
CA ARG A 110 -12.23 -13.14 -13.20
C ARG A 110 -11.61 -13.34 -11.81
N LYS A 111 -11.70 -12.36 -10.93
CA LYS A 111 -11.07 -12.38 -9.60
C LYS A 111 -9.55 -12.61 -9.66
N ARG A 112 -8.91 -12.17 -10.74
CA ARG A 112 -7.44 -12.16 -10.87
C ARG A 112 -6.92 -10.79 -10.50
N LEU A 113 -5.94 -10.75 -9.61
CA LEU A 113 -5.32 -9.50 -9.17
C LEU A 113 -4.04 -9.26 -9.99
N HIS A 114 -4.15 -8.44 -11.01
CA HIS A 114 -3.02 -7.92 -11.77
C HIS A 114 -2.66 -6.52 -11.27
N LEU A 115 -1.41 -6.34 -10.88
CA LEU A 115 -0.87 -5.05 -10.47
C LEU A 115 0.01 -4.49 -11.59
N PHE A 116 -0.17 -3.20 -11.90
CA PHE A 116 0.72 -2.49 -12.81
C PHE A 116 1.84 -1.86 -11.99
N VAL A 117 3.06 -2.29 -12.23
CA VAL A 117 4.23 -1.96 -11.41
C VAL A 117 5.31 -1.32 -12.26
N GLN A 118 5.80 -0.18 -11.80
CA GLN A 118 6.91 0.54 -12.42
C GLN A 118 7.76 1.18 -11.33
N HIS A 119 9.08 1.16 -11.49
CA HIS A 119 9.92 1.94 -10.60
C HIS A 119 9.70 3.43 -10.87
N ALA A 120 9.21 4.16 -9.87
CA ALA A 120 8.94 5.58 -9.95
C ALA A 120 9.86 6.37 -9.03
N LYS A 121 10.22 7.61 -9.41
CA LYS A 121 10.89 8.57 -8.54
C LYS A 121 9.98 9.77 -8.27
N GLN A 122 10.11 10.30 -7.08
CA GLN A 122 9.49 11.55 -6.66
C GLN A 122 10.56 12.37 -5.92
N GLY A 123 10.69 13.63 -6.26
CA GLY A 123 11.53 14.59 -5.53
C GLY A 123 10.75 15.28 -4.41
N ASP A 124 11.45 15.86 -3.46
CA ASP A 124 10.90 16.83 -2.53
C ASP A 124 10.70 18.18 -3.23
N GLY A 125 9.59 18.83 -2.94
CA GLY A 125 9.19 20.06 -3.59
C GLY A 125 8.76 19.81 -5.04
N GLU A 126 8.89 20.85 -5.88
CA GLU A 126 8.53 20.80 -7.31
C GLU A 126 9.74 20.48 -8.19
N ARG A 127 10.72 19.76 -7.66
CA ARG A 127 11.93 19.44 -8.42
C ARG A 127 11.64 18.32 -9.42
N VAL A 128 12.01 18.57 -10.68
CA VAL A 128 12.09 17.52 -11.68
C VAL A 128 13.25 16.59 -11.33
N VAL A 129 12.96 15.32 -11.17
CA VAL A 129 13.97 14.28 -10.95
C VAL A 129 14.23 13.60 -12.29
N GLU A 130 15.41 13.77 -12.84
CA GLU A 130 15.83 13.01 -14.01
C GLU A 130 15.88 11.52 -13.67
N PHE A 131 15.26 10.72 -14.52
CA PHE A 131 15.15 9.30 -14.34
C PHE A 131 15.07 8.60 -15.69
N ALA A 132 15.93 7.63 -15.91
CA ALA A 132 15.89 6.84 -17.13
C ALA A 132 14.53 6.13 -17.29
N PRO A 133 14.05 5.93 -18.52
CA PRO A 133 12.84 5.15 -18.77
C PRO A 133 12.88 3.80 -18.04
N GLN A 134 11.80 3.47 -17.37
CA GLN A 134 11.67 2.23 -16.61
C GLN A 134 10.66 1.30 -17.27
N PRO A 135 10.89 -0.02 -17.24
CA PRO A 135 9.90 -0.97 -17.72
C PRO A 135 8.65 -0.95 -16.85
N VAL A 136 7.51 -1.23 -17.48
CA VAL A 136 6.25 -1.51 -16.76
C VAL A 136 6.08 -3.01 -16.66
N TYR A 137 5.83 -3.51 -15.48
CA TYR A 137 5.55 -4.92 -15.21
C TYR A 137 4.08 -5.12 -14.89
N VAL A 138 3.59 -6.30 -15.22
CA VAL A 138 2.31 -6.80 -14.71
C VAL A 138 2.62 -7.94 -13.74
N LEU A 139 2.32 -7.73 -12.47
CA LEU A 139 2.38 -8.80 -11.48
C LEU A 139 1.04 -9.51 -11.41
N ASP A 140 1.02 -10.81 -11.69
CA ASP A 140 -0.13 -11.69 -11.46
C ASP A 140 -0.02 -12.26 -10.05
N VAL A 141 -0.86 -11.77 -9.15
CA VAL A 141 -0.89 -12.24 -7.76
C VAL A 141 -1.71 -13.53 -7.73
N ILE A 142 -1.01 -14.66 -7.67
CA ILE A 142 -1.62 -15.98 -7.62
C ILE A 142 -2.12 -16.24 -6.19
N ARG A 143 -3.37 -16.72 -6.10
CA ARG A 143 -4.02 -17.14 -4.87
C ARG A 143 -3.69 -18.59 -4.51
#